data_c2ed1eae4484fa9bef1da4ee6afc79eb
#
_entry.id   c2ed1eae4484fa9bef1da4ee6afc79eb
#
_cell.length_a   1.000
_cell.length_b   1.000
_cell.length_c   1.000
_cell.angle_alpha   90.00
_cell.angle_beta   90.00
_cell.angle_gamma   90.00
#
_symmetry.space_group_name_H-M   'P 1'
#
loop_
_entity.id
_entity.type
_entity.pdbx_description
1 polymer ?
#
loop_
_entity_poly.entity_id
_entity_poly.type
_entity_poly.pdbx_seq_one_letter_code
_entity_poly.pdbx_strand_id
1 'polypeptide(L)'
;MLDGLAQSFELQRQFAGNAAHELRTPLAILQTKLELFAEEHPAMDAETAGLVSSLREQLDRLTALVRTLLEMSNLQSISRTDQIALAPLVEEILTDLTPLAQKNNISLQQDCAELGMVGSDALIYRLVFNLVENGIKYNRLDGAVRVTLRREKQTAVLRVADTGPGIPADCRESIFQPFFRVDKSRSREMGGVGLGLALVREIAVLHGGGVTVESSSENGTTFVVTLPLVQPC
;
A
#
# COMPACT_ATOMS: atom_id res chain seq x y z
N MET A 1 -9.30 -13.77 27.95
CA MET A 1 -9.74 -14.07 26.57
C MET A 1 -9.12 -13.08 25.57
N LEU A 2 -9.13 -11.77 25.82
CA LEU A 2 -8.48 -10.76 24.96
C LEU A 2 -6.95 -10.93 24.87
N ASP A 3 -6.28 -11.26 25.97
CA ASP A 3 -4.82 -11.48 26.01
C ASP A 3 -4.38 -12.69 25.16
N GLY A 4 -5.17 -13.76 25.13
CA GLY A 4 -4.85 -14.94 24.32
C GLY A 4 -4.98 -14.70 22.82
N LEU A 5 -5.92 -13.83 22.40
CA LEU A 5 -6.06 -13.39 21.01
C LEU A 5 -4.89 -12.48 20.60
N ALA A 6 -4.52 -11.53 21.43
CA ALA A 6 -3.38 -10.64 21.19
C ALA A 6 -2.07 -11.45 21.07
N GLN A 7 -1.85 -12.42 21.95
CA GLN A 7 -0.69 -13.30 21.91
C GLN A 7 -0.67 -14.22 20.67
N SER A 8 -1.82 -14.71 20.23
CA SER A 8 -1.92 -15.50 18.98
C SER A 8 -1.59 -14.67 17.76
N PHE A 9 -2.06 -13.42 17.68
CA PHE A 9 -1.72 -12.49 16.60
C PHE A 9 -0.23 -12.15 16.57
N GLU A 10 0.39 -11.97 17.74
CA GLU A 10 1.82 -11.67 17.82
C GLU A 10 2.67 -12.86 17.37
N LEU A 11 2.32 -14.08 17.76
CA LEU A 11 2.98 -15.31 17.29
C LEU A 11 2.83 -15.49 15.78
N GLN A 12 1.66 -15.21 15.21
CA GLN A 12 1.47 -15.24 13.75
C GLN A 12 2.31 -14.19 13.03
N ARG A 13 2.45 -12.98 13.58
CA ARG A 13 3.30 -11.93 13.04
C ARG A 13 4.77 -12.33 13.04
N GLN A 14 5.27 -12.84 14.18
CA GLN A 14 6.66 -13.31 14.30
C GLN A 14 6.94 -14.46 13.35
N PHE A 15 6.02 -15.42 13.23
CA PHE A 15 6.15 -16.51 12.27
C PHE A 15 6.20 -16.00 10.82
N ALA A 16 5.29 -15.10 10.44
CA ALA A 16 5.27 -14.51 9.10
C ALA A 16 6.56 -13.72 8.82
N GLY A 17 7.07 -12.97 9.81
CA GLY A 17 8.33 -12.23 9.70
C GLY A 17 9.53 -13.15 9.48
N ASN A 18 9.67 -14.20 10.29
CA ASN A 18 10.75 -15.18 10.16
C ASN A 18 10.69 -15.91 8.81
N ALA A 19 9.49 -16.39 8.41
CA ALA A 19 9.30 -17.02 7.11
C ALA A 19 9.65 -16.10 5.94
N ALA A 20 9.29 -14.81 6.03
CA ALA A 20 9.60 -13.83 5.01
C ALA A 20 11.11 -13.53 4.92
N HIS A 21 11.84 -13.53 6.04
CA HIS A 21 13.31 -13.44 6.04
C HIS A 21 13.94 -14.62 5.33
N GLU A 22 13.50 -15.84 5.64
CA GLU A 22 14.00 -17.07 5.01
C GLU A 22 13.65 -17.16 3.51
N LEU A 23 12.57 -16.54 3.07
CA LEU A 23 12.16 -16.51 1.66
C LEU A 23 12.91 -15.46 0.82
N ARG A 24 13.44 -14.38 1.43
CA ARG A 24 14.13 -13.31 0.70
C ARG A 24 15.36 -13.83 -0.07
N THR A 25 16.18 -14.64 0.59
CA THR A 25 17.43 -15.16 0.00
C THR A 25 17.17 -16.07 -1.20
N PRO A 26 16.32 -17.11 -1.14
CA PRO A 26 16.04 -17.95 -2.30
C PRO A 26 15.38 -17.18 -3.46
N LEU A 27 14.51 -16.19 -3.17
CA LEU A 27 13.91 -15.36 -4.22
C LEU A 27 14.96 -14.50 -4.93
N ALA A 28 15.90 -13.88 -4.20
CA ALA A 28 16.98 -13.11 -4.79
C ALA A 28 17.88 -14.00 -5.69
N ILE A 29 18.19 -15.21 -5.25
CA ILE A 29 18.97 -16.18 -6.06
C ILE A 29 18.20 -16.55 -7.33
N LEU A 30 16.90 -16.78 -7.27
CA LEU A 30 16.09 -17.11 -8.45
C LEU A 30 16.00 -15.93 -9.41
N GLN A 31 15.86 -14.68 -8.93
CA GLN A 31 15.90 -13.47 -9.75
C GLN A 31 17.22 -13.36 -10.50
N THR A 32 18.36 -13.45 -9.77
CA THR A 32 19.70 -13.39 -10.39
C THR A 32 19.90 -14.47 -11.44
N LYS A 33 19.46 -15.72 -11.17
CA LYS A 33 19.57 -16.80 -12.15
C LYS A 33 18.75 -16.54 -13.41
N LEU A 34 17.56 -15.98 -13.25
CA LEU A 34 16.69 -15.67 -14.39
C LEU A 34 17.23 -14.51 -15.22
N GLU A 35 17.86 -13.52 -14.58
CA GLU A 35 18.54 -12.41 -15.23
C GLU A 35 19.75 -12.90 -16.04
N LEU A 36 20.63 -13.70 -15.41
CA LEU A 36 21.79 -14.31 -16.09
C LEU A 36 21.37 -15.19 -17.27
N PHE A 37 20.32 -15.99 -17.11
CA PHE A 37 19.79 -16.80 -18.22
C PHE A 37 19.33 -15.93 -19.39
N ALA A 38 18.65 -14.81 -19.12
CA ALA A 38 18.21 -13.89 -20.17
C ALA A 38 19.39 -13.18 -20.87
N GLU A 39 20.43 -12.82 -20.12
CA GLU A 39 21.67 -12.22 -20.66
C GLU A 39 22.48 -13.20 -21.51
N GLU A 40 22.59 -14.46 -21.08
CA GLU A 40 23.34 -15.52 -21.81
C GLU A 40 22.61 -15.99 -23.07
N HIS A 41 21.28 -15.79 -23.18
CA HIS A 41 20.46 -16.24 -24.29
C HIS A 41 19.69 -15.07 -24.97
N PRO A 42 20.40 -14.07 -25.53
CA PRO A 42 19.76 -12.88 -26.10
C PRO A 42 18.91 -13.19 -27.35
N ALA A 43 19.17 -14.33 -28.01
CA ALA A 43 18.47 -14.78 -29.22
C ALA A 43 17.52 -15.97 -28.96
N MET A 44 16.96 -16.07 -27.73
CA MET A 44 15.97 -17.10 -27.42
C MET A 44 14.71 -16.94 -28.27
N ASP A 45 14.05 -18.07 -28.56
CA ASP A 45 12.77 -18.07 -29.31
C ASP A 45 11.66 -17.36 -28.51
N ALA A 46 10.57 -17.01 -29.20
CA ALA A 46 9.48 -16.24 -28.62
C ALA A 46 8.76 -16.99 -27.48
N GLU A 47 8.69 -18.31 -27.52
CA GLU A 47 8.07 -19.12 -26.46
C GLU A 47 8.92 -19.07 -25.17
N THR A 48 10.22 -19.29 -25.30
CA THR A 48 11.19 -19.20 -24.19
C THR A 48 11.21 -17.78 -23.59
N ALA A 49 11.23 -16.73 -24.44
CA ALA A 49 11.19 -15.35 -24.01
C ALA A 49 9.90 -15.04 -23.22
N GLY A 50 8.77 -15.53 -23.69
CA GLY A 50 7.46 -15.42 -23.00
C GLY A 50 7.46 -16.11 -21.63
N LEU A 51 8.05 -17.31 -21.54
CA LEU A 51 8.18 -18.03 -20.28
C LEU A 51 9.07 -17.27 -19.28
N VAL A 52 10.24 -16.78 -19.73
CA VAL A 52 11.17 -15.99 -18.90
C VAL A 52 10.51 -14.73 -18.36
N SER A 53 9.77 -14.01 -19.22
CA SER A 53 9.02 -12.82 -18.82
C SER A 53 7.96 -13.14 -17.76
N SER A 54 7.19 -14.20 -17.96
CA SER A 54 6.15 -14.65 -17.01
C SER A 54 6.76 -15.06 -15.67
N LEU A 55 7.88 -15.79 -15.67
CA LEU A 55 8.58 -16.17 -14.44
C LEU A 55 9.12 -14.94 -13.69
N ARG A 56 9.67 -13.95 -14.41
CA ARG A 56 10.13 -12.69 -13.81
C ARG A 56 8.98 -11.96 -13.11
N GLU A 57 7.85 -11.81 -13.76
CA GLU A 57 6.66 -11.19 -13.16
C GLU A 57 6.20 -11.92 -11.87
N GLN A 58 6.22 -13.26 -11.85
CA GLN A 58 5.86 -14.02 -10.68
C GLN A 58 6.88 -13.87 -9.53
N LEU A 59 8.18 -13.82 -9.85
CA LEU A 59 9.24 -13.59 -8.85
C LEU A 59 9.16 -12.19 -8.26
N ASP A 60 8.94 -11.17 -9.07
CA ASP A 60 8.76 -9.78 -8.60
C ASP A 60 7.56 -9.68 -7.68
N ARG A 61 6.47 -10.35 -8.03
CA ARG A 61 5.26 -10.42 -7.20
C ARG A 61 5.52 -11.11 -5.86
N LEU A 62 6.22 -12.26 -5.85
CA LEU A 62 6.57 -12.96 -4.62
C LEU A 62 7.50 -12.12 -3.75
N THR A 63 8.46 -11.43 -4.35
CA THR A 63 9.38 -10.54 -3.65
C THR A 63 8.64 -9.37 -2.99
N ALA A 64 7.68 -8.75 -3.69
CA ALA A 64 6.84 -7.71 -3.14
C ALA A 64 5.97 -8.22 -1.97
N LEU A 65 5.42 -9.44 -2.07
CA LEU A 65 4.70 -10.13 -1.00
C LEU A 65 5.54 -10.27 0.26
N VAL A 66 6.71 -10.90 0.12
CA VAL A 66 7.66 -11.15 1.22
C VAL A 66 8.08 -9.85 1.87
N ARG A 67 8.36 -8.81 1.07
CA ARG A 67 8.72 -7.49 1.57
C ARG A 67 7.60 -6.88 2.41
N THR A 68 6.35 -6.90 1.93
CA THR A 68 5.21 -6.33 2.67
C THR A 68 4.94 -7.10 3.97
N LEU A 69 5.10 -8.43 3.97
CA LEU A 69 4.99 -9.24 5.20
C LEU A 69 6.04 -8.87 6.23
N LEU A 70 7.30 -8.65 5.81
CA LEU A 70 8.38 -8.17 6.67
C LEU A 70 8.09 -6.76 7.22
N GLU A 71 7.62 -5.86 6.37
CA GLU A 71 7.20 -4.52 6.80
C GLU A 71 6.12 -4.63 7.90
N MET A 72 5.09 -5.43 7.70
CA MET A 72 4.01 -5.62 8.68
C MET A 72 4.51 -6.24 10.00
N SER A 73 5.48 -7.15 9.96
CA SER A 73 6.02 -7.76 11.18
C SER A 73 6.87 -6.79 12.01
N ASN A 74 7.53 -5.81 11.36
CA ASN A 74 8.45 -4.87 12.00
C ASN A 74 7.84 -3.51 12.34
N LEU A 75 6.57 -3.25 12.01
CA LEU A 75 5.94 -1.93 12.19
C LEU A 75 6.03 -1.40 13.62
N GLN A 76 5.89 -2.26 14.63
CA GLN A 76 5.89 -1.84 16.04
C GLN A 76 7.26 -1.37 16.53
N SER A 77 8.35 -1.88 15.94
CA SER A 77 9.72 -1.52 16.32
C SER A 77 10.17 -0.17 15.74
N ILE A 78 9.43 0.40 14.78
CA ILE A 78 9.79 1.66 14.14
C ILE A 78 9.47 2.82 15.09
N SER A 79 10.47 3.69 15.31
CA SER A 79 10.30 4.93 16.10
C SER A 79 9.26 5.85 15.45
N ARG A 80 8.45 6.52 16.29
CA ARG A 80 7.39 7.45 15.87
C ARG A 80 7.57 8.82 16.53
N THR A 81 8.77 9.35 16.43
CA THR A 81 9.17 10.61 17.08
C THR A 81 9.51 11.73 16.12
N ASP A 82 9.35 11.49 14.80
CA ASP A 82 9.68 12.47 13.80
C ASP A 82 8.64 13.60 13.77
N GLN A 83 9.11 14.83 13.50
CA GLN A 83 8.25 15.96 13.21
C GLN A 83 7.90 15.94 11.73
N ILE A 84 6.66 15.65 11.41
CA ILE A 84 6.20 15.42 10.04
C ILE A 84 5.39 16.62 9.57
N ALA A 85 5.81 17.25 8.46
CA ALA A 85 5.01 18.22 7.72
C ALA A 85 4.17 17.48 6.68
N LEU A 86 2.86 17.34 6.94
CA LEU A 86 2.00 16.46 6.14
C LEU A 86 1.75 16.95 4.71
N ALA A 87 1.64 18.27 4.47
CA ALA A 87 1.40 18.79 3.12
C ALA A 87 2.61 18.58 2.18
N PRO A 88 3.86 18.90 2.57
CA PRO A 88 5.05 18.55 1.79
C PRO A 88 5.20 17.06 1.54
N LEU A 89 4.91 16.21 2.53
CA LEU A 89 4.97 14.76 2.37
C LEU A 89 3.96 14.25 1.32
N VAL A 90 2.75 14.80 1.30
CA VAL A 90 1.76 14.49 0.24
C VAL A 90 2.27 14.92 -1.13
N GLU A 91 2.87 16.11 -1.25
CA GLU A 91 3.44 16.62 -2.50
C GLU A 91 4.56 15.72 -3.04
N GLU A 92 5.46 15.26 -2.18
CA GLU A 92 6.52 14.30 -2.50
C GLU A 92 5.92 13.00 -3.06
N ILE A 93 4.93 12.42 -2.37
CA ILE A 93 4.26 11.18 -2.80
C ILE A 93 3.59 11.33 -4.16
N LEU A 94 2.89 12.44 -4.40
CA LEU A 94 2.25 12.68 -5.70
C LEU A 94 3.28 12.84 -6.81
N THR A 95 4.43 13.45 -6.51
CA THR A 95 5.55 13.56 -7.44
C THR A 95 6.10 12.19 -7.80
N ASP A 96 6.36 11.34 -6.81
CA ASP A 96 6.88 9.98 -7.01
C ASP A 96 5.89 9.07 -7.78
N LEU A 97 4.59 9.28 -7.60
CA LEU A 97 3.55 8.53 -8.30
C LEU A 97 3.15 9.12 -9.66
N THR A 98 3.66 10.27 -10.04
CA THR A 98 3.38 10.91 -11.34
C THR A 98 3.67 10.01 -12.54
N PRO A 99 4.82 9.28 -12.62
CA PRO A 99 5.07 8.37 -13.75
C PRO A 99 4.03 7.25 -13.87
N LEU A 100 3.58 6.70 -12.72
CA LEU A 100 2.54 5.67 -12.69
C LEU A 100 1.18 6.23 -13.11
N ALA A 101 0.84 7.43 -12.66
CA ALA A 101 -0.39 8.12 -13.01
C ALA A 101 -0.44 8.44 -14.52
N GLN A 102 0.64 8.95 -15.09
CA GLN A 102 0.76 9.23 -16.53
C GLN A 102 0.60 7.96 -17.37
N LYS A 103 1.25 6.86 -16.96
CA LYS A 103 1.12 5.56 -17.66
C LYS A 103 -0.34 5.09 -17.70
N ASN A 104 -1.15 5.42 -16.72
CA ASN A 104 -2.55 5.01 -16.60
C ASN A 104 -3.55 6.11 -17.02
N ASN A 105 -3.10 7.26 -17.53
CA ASN A 105 -3.90 8.44 -17.87
C ASN A 105 -4.73 8.94 -16.67
N ILE A 106 -4.14 9.00 -15.48
CA ILE A 106 -4.80 9.47 -14.25
C ILE A 106 -4.29 10.85 -13.87
N SER A 107 -5.19 11.79 -13.60
CA SER A 107 -4.81 13.10 -13.07
C SER A 107 -4.66 13.04 -11.54
N LEU A 108 -3.55 13.61 -11.02
CA LEU A 108 -3.30 13.76 -9.59
C LEU A 108 -3.61 15.21 -9.18
N GLN A 109 -4.34 15.38 -8.08
CA GLN A 109 -4.71 16.67 -7.53
C GLN A 109 -4.53 16.68 -6.02
N GLN A 110 -4.11 17.81 -5.46
CA GLN A 110 -4.05 18.00 -4.02
C GLN A 110 -4.65 19.33 -3.58
N ASP A 111 -5.18 19.32 -2.35
CA ASP A 111 -5.61 20.50 -1.64
C ASP A 111 -5.37 20.24 -0.14
N CYS A 112 -4.16 20.57 0.33
CA CYS A 112 -3.65 20.21 1.63
C CYS A 112 -3.39 21.44 2.48
N ALA A 113 -3.98 21.48 3.69
CA ALA A 113 -3.65 22.46 4.70
C ALA A 113 -2.27 22.16 5.30
N GLU A 114 -1.53 23.21 5.67
CA GLU A 114 -0.25 23.10 6.38
C GLU A 114 -0.48 22.56 7.80
N LEU A 115 -0.22 21.28 8.00
CA LEU A 115 -0.39 20.57 9.27
C LEU A 115 0.87 19.78 9.59
N GLY A 116 1.25 19.80 10.89
CA GLY A 116 2.33 18.98 11.42
C GLY A 116 1.81 17.97 12.42
N MET A 117 2.46 16.80 12.47
CA MET A 117 2.21 15.78 13.48
C MET A 117 3.52 15.17 13.97
N VAL A 118 3.48 14.46 15.09
CA VAL A 118 4.57 13.61 15.54
C VAL A 118 4.26 12.16 15.18
N GLY A 119 5.20 11.47 14.54
CA GLY A 119 4.99 10.10 14.10
C GLY A 119 6.25 9.49 13.51
N SER A 120 6.09 8.49 12.64
CA SER A 120 7.16 8.00 11.78
C SER A 120 6.92 8.49 10.36
N ASP A 121 7.83 9.31 9.85
CA ASP A 121 7.78 9.87 8.51
C ASP A 121 7.65 8.76 7.45
N ALA A 122 8.50 7.74 7.53
CA ALA A 122 8.49 6.60 6.62
C ALA A 122 7.15 5.83 6.63
N LEU A 123 6.52 5.67 7.81
CA LEU A 123 5.25 4.96 7.90
C LEU A 123 4.09 5.81 7.36
N ILE A 124 4.05 7.11 7.66
CA ILE A 124 3.01 8.00 7.13
C ILE A 124 3.16 8.14 5.61
N TYR A 125 4.40 8.27 5.09
CA TYR A 125 4.67 8.20 3.66
C TYR A 125 4.06 6.92 3.06
N ARG A 126 4.37 5.76 3.65
CA ARG A 126 3.89 4.46 3.16
C ARG A 126 2.37 4.33 3.17
N LEU A 127 1.71 4.87 4.21
CA LEU A 127 0.25 4.90 4.32
C LEU A 127 -0.37 5.68 3.17
N VAL A 128 0.07 6.92 2.95
CA VAL A 128 -0.48 7.80 1.90
C VAL A 128 -0.15 7.24 0.52
N PHE A 129 1.09 6.79 0.31
CA PHE A 129 1.52 6.16 -0.94
C PHE A 129 0.61 5.00 -1.34
N ASN A 130 0.31 4.06 -0.41
CA ASN A 130 -0.56 2.91 -0.71
C ASN A 130 -1.98 3.34 -1.10
N LEU A 131 -2.53 4.37 -0.46
CA LEU A 131 -3.87 4.87 -0.81
C LEU A 131 -3.90 5.51 -2.19
N VAL A 132 -2.93 6.37 -2.49
CA VAL A 132 -2.84 7.05 -3.79
C VAL A 132 -2.54 6.04 -4.91
N GLU A 133 -1.58 5.14 -4.68
CA GLU A 133 -1.25 4.06 -5.63
C GLU A 133 -2.46 3.18 -5.94
N ASN A 134 -3.25 2.80 -4.94
CA ASN A 134 -4.51 2.08 -5.14
C ASN A 134 -5.51 2.91 -5.97
N GLY A 135 -5.67 4.20 -5.66
CA GLY A 135 -6.52 5.10 -6.43
C GLY A 135 -6.11 5.25 -7.90
N ILE A 136 -4.81 5.11 -8.21
CA ILE A 136 -4.31 5.09 -9.59
C ILE A 136 -4.57 3.72 -10.24
N LYS A 137 -4.17 2.63 -9.59
CA LYS A 137 -4.22 1.27 -10.14
C LYS A 137 -5.65 0.78 -10.43
N TYR A 138 -6.58 1.11 -9.55
CA TYR A 138 -7.97 0.65 -9.63
C TYR A 138 -8.92 1.72 -10.20
N ASN A 139 -8.39 2.70 -10.89
CA ASN A 139 -9.18 3.75 -11.53
C ASN A 139 -9.76 3.30 -12.87
N ARG A 140 -10.59 4.16 -13.43
CA ARG A 140 -11.00 4.10 -14.83
C ARG A 140 -10.04 4.91 -15.71
N LEU A 141 -10.08 4.68 -17.01
CA LEU A 141 -9.33 5.48 -17.97
C LEU A 141 -9.72 6.96 -17.84
N ASP A 142 -8.76 7.86 -17.99
CA ASP A 142 -8.93 9.31 -17.86
C ASP A 142 -9.55 9.76 -16.52
N GLY A 143 -9.33 8.95 -15.48
CA GLY A 143 -9.80 9.23 -14.13
C GLY A 143 -8.91 10.24 -13.37
N ALA A 144 -9.27 10.44 -12.11
CA ALA A 144 -8.55 11.32 -11.21
C ALA A 144 -8.35 10.69 -9.83
N VAL A 145 -7.28 11.09 -9.15
CA VAL A 145 -7.08 10.89 -7.71
C VAL A 145 -6.86 12.25 -7.06
N ARG A 146 -7.66 12.57 -6.06
CA ARG A 146 -7.56 13.80 -5.30
C ARG A 146 -7.22 13.51 -3.85
N VAL A 147 -6.18 14.17 -3.35
CA VAL A 147 -5.78 14.14 -1.94
C VAL A 147 -6.17 15.45 -1.28
N THR A 148 -6.90 15.39 -0.18
CA THR A 148 -7.23 16.57 0.62
C THR A 148 -6.80 16.36 2.06
N LEU A 149 -6.24 17.38 2.68
CA LEU A 149 -5.83 17.37 4.08
C LEU A 149 -6.45 18.55 4.81
N ARG A 150 -7.19 18.29 5.87
CA ARG A 150 -7.85 19.30 6.70
C ARG A 150 -7.64 19.00 8.18
N ARG A 151 -7.68 20.06 8.97
CA ARG A 151 -7.72 19.93 10.43
C ARG A 151 -9.17 19.89 10.91
N GLU A 152 -9.51 18.87 11.64
CA GLU A 152 -10.78 18.75 12.35
C GLU A 152 -10.49 18.60 13.85
N LYS A 153 -10.68 19.67 14.62
CA LYS A 153 -10.30 19.75 16.05
C LYS A 153 -8.80 19.47 16.25
N GLN A 154 -8.46 18.38 16.92
CA GLN A 154 -7.08 17.92 17.19
C GLN A 154 -6.66 16.76 16.28
N THR A 155 -7.30 16.63 15.13
CA THR A 155 -7.07 15.52 14.21
C THR A 155 -6.77 16.07 12.82
N ALA A 156 -5.75 15.52 12.16
CA ALA A 156 -5.56 15.64 10.74
C ALA A 156 -6.49 14.64 10.05
N VAL A 157 -7.30 15.11 9.13
CA VAL A 157 -8.19 14.29 8.32
C VAL A 157 -7.69 14.33 6.89
N LEU A 158 -7.11 13.22 6.45
CA LEU A 158 -6.64 13.01 5.09
C LEU A 158 -7.70 12.24 4.32
N ARG A 159 -8.15 12.77 3.18
CA ARG A 159 -9.06 12.08 2.27
C ARG A 159 -8.33 11.80 0.96
N VAL A 160 -8.41 10.57 0.49
CA VAL A 160 -7.95 10.16 -0.83
C VAL A 160 -9.16 9.69 -1.61
N ALA A 161 -9.57 10.49 -2.59
CA ALA A 161 -10.72 10.21 -3.45
C ALA A 161 -10.26 9.83 -4.84
N ASP A 162 -10.75 8.73 -5.37
CA ASP A 162 -10.57 8.27 -6.74
C ASP A 162 -11.89 8.32 -7.52
N THR A 163 -11.81 8.25 -8.83
CA THR A 163 -12.96 8.14 -9.74
C THR A 163 -13.15 6.74 -10.29
N GLY A 164 -12.66 5.71 -9.60
CA GLY A 164 -12.71 4.31 -10.00
C GLY A 164 -14.11 3.68 -9.97
N PRO A 165 -14.21 2.36 -10.10
CA PRO A 165 -15.49 1.64 -10.14
C PRO A 165 -16.16 1.51 -8.77
N GLY A 166 -15.51 1.96 -7.69
CA GLY A 166 -16.03 1.82 -6.33
C GLY A 166 -15.78 0.45 -5.70
N ILE A 167 -16.25 0.33 -4.46
CA ILE A 167 -16.13 -0.86 -3.62
C ILE A 167 -17.53 -1.30 -3.18
N PRO A 168 -17.93 -2.56 -3.42
CA PRO A 168 -19.20 -3.10 -2.96
C PRO A 168 -19.39 -2.91 -1.44
N ALA A 169 -20.61 -2.66 -1.01
CA ALA A 169 -20.90 -2.31 0.38
C ALA A 169 -20.51 -3.40 1.38
N ASP A 170 -20.68 -4.66 1.01
CA ASP A 170 -20.32 -5.86 1.76
C ASP A 170 -18.81 -6.08 1.89
N CYS A 171 -18.01 -5.45 1.03
CA CYS A 171 -16.56 -5.57 1.03
C CYS A 171 -15.84 -4.45 1.80
N ARG A 172 -16.51 -3.32 2.13
CA ARG A 172 -15.86 -2.10 2.66
C ARG A 172 -15.09 -2.29 3.96
N GLU A 173 -15.50 -3.20 4.81
CA GLU A 173 -14.76 -3.56 6.03
C GLU A 173 -13.66 -4.57 5.74
N SER A 174 -13.96 -5.54 4.87
CA SER A 174 -13.06 -6.64 4.56
C SER A 174 -11.85 -6.26 3.73
N ILE A 175 -11.90 -5.14 2.97
CA ILE A 175 -10.76 -4.66 2.16
C ILE A 175 -9.52 -4.31 2.99
N PHE A 176 -9.68 -4.07 4.28
CA PHE A 176 -8.57 -3.82 5.20
C PHE A 176 -8.01 -5.11 5.85
N GLN A 177 -8.57 -6.28 5.51
CA GLN A 177 -8.02 -7.55 5.95
C GLN A 177 -6.85 -7.97 5.05
N PRO A 178 -5.79 -8.58 5.61
CA PRO A 178 -4.70 -9.11 4.81
C PRO A 178 -5.19 -10.10 3.76
N PHE A 179 -4.65 -10.00 2.54
CA PHE A 179 -4.95 -10.87 1.40
C PHE A 179 -6.39 -10.77 0.85
N PHE A 180 -7.23 -9.90 1.40
CA PHE A 180 -8.57 -9.69 0.88
C PHE A 180 -8.53 -8.92 -0.45
N ARG A 181 -9.42 -9.30 -1.38
CA ARG A 181 -9.55 -8.70 -2.71
C ARG A 181 -11.00 -8.82 -3.18
N VAL A 182 -11.57 -7.74 -3.68
CA VAL A 182 -12.95 -7.70 -4.21
C VAL A 182 -13.07 -8.59 -5.46
N ASP A 183 -12.09 -8.52 -6.37
CA ASP A 183 -12.02 -9.34 -7.57
C ASP A 183 -10.63 -9.99 -7.70
N LYS A 184 -10.58 -11.32 -7.62
CA LYS A 184 -9.34 -12.10 -7.69
C LYS A 184 -8.73 -12.16 -9.09
N SER A 185 -9.53 -12.00 -10.16
CA SER A 185 -9.06 -12.07 -11.54
C SER A 185 -8.42 -10.75 -11.98
N ARG A 186 -9.17 -9.67 -11.92
CA ARG A 186 -8.73 -8.33 -12.33
C ARG A 186 -7.53 -7.82 -11.51
N SER A 187 -7.52 -8.12 -10.22
CA SER A 187 -6.41 -7.73 -9.37
C SER A 187 -5.13 -8.55 -9.59
N ARG A 188 -5.17 -9.73 -10.24
CA ARG A 188 -3.97 -10.47 -10.65
C ARG A 188 -3.22 -9.76 -11.74
N GLU A 189 -3.93 -9.25 -12.74
CA GLU A 189 -3.35 -8.48 -13.85
C GLU A 189 -2.68 -7.19 -13.38
N MET A 190 -3.22 -6.58 -12.31
CA MET A 190 -2.68 -5.35 -11.70
C MET A 190 -1.60 -5.59 -10.63
N GLY A 191 -1.15 -6.83 -10.42
CA GLY A 191 -0.04 -7.16 -9.50
C GLY A 191 -0.33 -6.98 -8.00
N GLY A 192 -1.56 -6.65 -7.61
CA GLY A 192 -1.93 -6.43 -6.22
C GLY A 192 -2.00 -7.72 -5.40
N VAL A 193 -1.43 -7.71 -4.19
CA VAL A 193 -1.39 -8.86 -3.27
C VAL A 193 -2.50 -8.83 -2.22
N GLY A 194 -3.17 -7.68 -2.04
CA GLY A 194 -4.18 -7.48 -1.01
C GLY A 194 -3.58 -7.19 0.38
N LEU A 195 -2.37 -6.64 0.44
CA LEU A 195 -1.72 -6.27 1.71
C LEU A 195 -1.64 -4.75 1.92
N GLY A 196 -1.76 -3.94 0.87
CA GLY A 196 -1.57 -2.48 0.94
C GLY A 196 -2.56 -1.80 1.89
N LEU A 197 -3.86 -2.10 1.79
CA LEU A 197 -4.87 -1.51 2.67
C LEU A 197 -4.80 -2.06 4.10
N ALA A 198 -4.40 -3.31 4.30
CA ALA A 198 -4.13 -3.85 5.62
C ALA A 198 -2.97 -3.10 6.30
N LEU A 199 -1.90 -2.83 5.55
CA LEU A 199 -0.77 -2.01 6.01
C LEU A 199 -1.21 -0.58 6.36
N VAL A 200 -2.04 0.04 5.53
CA VAL A 200 -2.63 1.37 5.80
C VAL A 200 -3.36 1.39 7.15
N ARG A 201 -4.20 0.39 7.41
CA ARG A 201 -4.94 0.27 8.68
C ARG A 201 -4.01 0.12 9.88
N GLU A 202 -3.03 -0.76 9.79
CA GLU A 202 -2.05 -0.98 10.86
C GLU A 202 -1.25 0.30 11.17
N ILE A 203 -0.76 1.00 10.14
CA ILE A 203 -0.02 2.25 10.32
C ILE A 203 -0.91 3.32 10.97
N ALA A 204 -2.16 3.48 10.51
CA ALA A 204 -3.08 4.45 11.10
C ALA A 204 -3.34 4.16 12.59
N VAL A 205 -3.57 2.89 12.94
CA VAL A 205 -3.78 2.45 14.34
C VAL A 205 -2.54 2.68 15.19
N LEU A 206 -1.33 2.39 14.68
CA LEU A 206 -0.06 2.63 15.37
C LEU A 206 0.20 4.12 15.68
N HIS A 207 -0.40 5.02 14.90
CA HIS A 207 -0.36 6.47 15.14
C HIS A 207 -1.59 6.98 15.93
N GLY A 208 -2.36 6.09 16.56
CA GLY A 208 -3.54 6.46 17.36
C GLY A 208 -4.73 6.96 16.52
N GLY A 209 -4.70 6.69 15.24
CA GLY A 209 -5.73 7.07 14.28
C GLY A 209 -6.53 5.89 13.73
N GLY A 210 -7.09 6.09 12.54
CA GLY A 210 -7.85 5.05 11.85
C GLY A 210 -8.05 5.35 10.37
N VAL A 211 -8.54 4.35 9.64
CA VAL A 211 -8.91 4.46 8.22
C VAL A 211 -10.30 3.87 7.98
N THR A 212 -11.09 4.53 7.15
CA THR A 212 -12.43 4.07 6.75
C THR A 212 -12.71 4.41 5.29
N VAL A 213 -13.75 3.79 4.73
CA VAL A 213 -14.37 4.21 3.48
C VAL A 213 -15.50 5.17 3.79
N GLU A 214 -15.33 6.47 3.50
CA GLU A 214 -16.35 7.52 3.73
C GLU A 214 -17.48 7.39 2.72
N SER A 215 -17.14 7.21 1.44
CA SER A 215 -18.10 7.02 0.36
C SER A 215 -17.51 6.08 -0.70
N SER A 216 -18.37 5.29 -1.31
CA SER A 216 -18.01 4.48 -2.46
C SER A 216 -19.25 4.17 -3.29
N SER A 217 -19.13 4.40 -4.58
CA SER A 217 -20.16 4.16 -5.60
C SER A 217 -19.49 3.79 -6.92
N GLU A 218 -20.28 3.53 -7.95
CA GLU A 218 -19.77 3.34 -9.30
C GLU A 218 -19.00 4.57 -9.87
N ASN A 219 -19.04 5.70 -9.18
CA ASN A 219 -18.35 6.93 -9.57
C ASN A 219 -17.05 7.19 -8.79
N GLY A 220 -16.62 6.26 -7.96
CA GLY A 220 -15.36 6.35 -7.22
C GLY A 220 -15.46 5.96 -5.76
N THR A 221 -14.32 6.01 -5.09
CA THR A 221 -14.17 5.74 -3.65
C THR A 221 -13.45 6.88 -2.96
N THR A 222 -13.87 7.19 -1.74
CA THR A 222 -13.15 8.10 -0.84
C THR A 222 -12.73 7.35 0.41
N PHE A 223 -11.42 7.21 0.59
CA PHE A 223 -10.82 6.76 1.84
C PHE A 223 -10.58 7.95 2.76
N VAL A 224 -10.87 7.78 4.03
CA VAL A 224 -10.58 8.78 5.06
C VAL A 224 -9.63 8.19 6.10
N VAL A 225 -8.52 8.87 6.32
CA VAL A 225 -7.58 8.59 7.40
C VAL A 225 -7.66 9.71 8.43
N THR A 226 -7.78 9.33 9.68
CA THR A 226 -7.73 10.25 10.82
C THR A 226 -6.43 10.02 11.59
N LEU A 227 -5.67 11.08 11.87
CA LEU A 227 -4.41 11.01 12.60
C LEU A 227 -4.40 12.11 13.68
N PRO A 228 -4.13 11.79 14.95
CA PRO A 228 -4.00 12.80 16.00
C PRO A 228 -2.86 13.78 15.68
N LEU A 229 -3.11 15.08 15.82
CA LEU A 229 -2.09 16.12 15.66
C LEU A 229 -1.20 16.24 16.91
N VAL A 230 -1.65 15.70 18.03
CA VAL A 230 -0.89 15.58 19.28
C VAL A 230 -0.90 14.13 19.68
N GLN A 231 0.26 13.53 19.92
CA GLN A 231 0.29 12.16 20.44
C GLN A 231 -0.38 12.12 21.82
N PRO A 232 -1.21 11.12 22.11
CA PRO A 232 -1.58 10.84 23.49
C PRO A 232 -0.29 10.51 24.27
N CYS A 233 -0.12 11.14 25.42
CA CYS A 233 0.96 10.86 26.38
C CYS A 233 0.93 9.39 26.81
#